data_1979f509e3fce1d8ebd7d329ebf413bb
#
_entry.id   1979f509e3fce1d8ebd7d329ebf413bb
#
_cell.length_a   1.000
_cell.length_b   1.000
_cell.length_c   1.000
_cell.angle_alpha   90.00
_cell.angle_beta   90.00
_cell.angle_gamma   90.00
#
_symmetry.space_group_name_H-M   'P 1'
#
loop_
_entity.id
_entity.type
_entity.pdbx_description
1 polymer ?
#
loop_
_entity_poly.entity_id
_entity_poly.type
_entity_poly.pdbx_seq_one_letter_code
_entity_poly.pdbx_strand_id
1 'polypeptide(L)'
;MALSSPSGGVRRARQLLHVSVLAQSASPCGRFLAAANDFGEIAIFGLSAALSAEAKEENRRAVAVVRAHNGPVYSLASTERLLLSGSDGEIRAWSWAELGRKGCRELWTRRPPCRSSLEVPEINGLEVNQRHELRGHQDLVHVVALREQLPQVLSGGEDGTVRLWDLRTGAQVQLIEVHKYQECSRPQLGKWIRCLATESDWMVCGGGPALTLWHLRSGTPTTVFGLAQPQHHALFHQDLVLSGGVGPALHLLQLSGDVRGKVPVTPAALRSLCLHPRSPEHQVLTVAGNSPKIDVFTNLGYRAFSLSFT
;
A
#
# COMPACT_ATOMS: atom_id res chain seq x y z
N MET A 1 23.20 35.23 -2.83
CA MET A 1 22.96 34.26 -3.92
C MET A 1 23.93 33.09 -3.71
N ALA A 2 23.46 32.02 -3.10
CA ALA A 2 24.25 30.80 -2.93
C ALA A 2 24.11 29.96 -4.21
N LEU A 3 25.18 29.83 -4.96
CA LEU A 3 25.32 28.95 -6.12
C LEU A 3 25.12 27.52 -5.64
N SER A 4 24.01 26.88 -6.02
CA SER A 4 23.80 25.46 -5.82
C SER A 4 24.88 24.70 -6.58
N SER A 5 25.71 23.93 -5.86
CA SER A 5 26.79 23.17 -6.47
C SER A 5 26.27 22.21 -7.54
N PRO A 6 26.95 22.06 -8.69
CA PRO A 6 26.55 21.15 -9.77
C PRO A 6 26.37 19.69 -9.34
N SER A 7 27.06 19.28 -8.27
CA SER A 7 26.98 17.93 -7.67
C SER A 7 25.61 17.60 -7.08
N GLY A 8 24.84 18.58 -6.59
CA GLY A 8 23.51 18.36 -6.03
C GLY A 8 22.47 18.00 -7.09
N GLY A 9 22.54 18.63 -8.26
CA GLY A 9 21.61 18.35 -9.37
C GLY A 9 21.78 16.96 -9.97
N VAL A 10 23.03 16.52 -10.15
CA VAL A 10 23.34 15.17 -10.68
C VAL A 10 22.95 14.06 -9.70
N ARG A 11 23.15 14.27 -8.38
CA ARG A 11 22.68 13.34 -7.35
C ARG A 11 21.15 13.23 -7.34
N ARG A 12 20.45 14.35 -7.42
CA ARG A 12 18.98 14.35 -7.47
C ARG A 12 18.45 13.70 -8.74
N ALA A 13 19.04 13.94 -9.91
CA ALA A 13 18.68 13.30 -11.15
C ALA A 13 18.90 11.77 -11.12
N ARG A 14 20.02 11.30 -10.54
CA ARG A 14 20.27 9.87 -10.32
C ARG A 14 19.31 9.25 -9.32
N GLN A 15 19.01 9.92 -8.23
CA GLN A 15 18.01 9.46 -7.27
C GLN A 15 16.64 9.27 -7.93
N LEU A 16 16.21 10.22 -8.76
CA LEU A 16 14.93 10.15 -9.47
C LEU A 16 14.82 8.97 -10.45
N LEU A 17 15.95 8.49 -11.00
CA LEU A 17 15.96 7.29 -11.85
C LEU A 17 15.75 5.98 -11.09
N HIS A 18 16.03 5.96 -9.77
CA HIS A 18 15.95 4.78 -8.92
C HIS A 18 14.84 4.86 -7.87
N VAL A 19 13.97 5.87 -7.94
CA VAL A 19 12.84 6.02 -7.02
C VAL A 19 11.89 4.84 -7.12
N SER A 20 11.55 4.28 -5.98
CA SER A 20 10.46 3.32 -5.83
C SER A 20 9.34 3.94 -4.99
N VAL A 21 8.13 3.91 -5.51
CA VAL A 21 6.93 4.32 -4.76
C VAL A 21 6.43 3.12 -3.98
N LEU A 22 6.52 3.20 -2.64
CA LEU A 22 6.24 2.09 -1.73
C LEU A 22 4.80 2.08 -1.24
N ALA A 23 4.22 3.26 -1.02
CA ALA A 23 2.88 3.41 -0.48
C ALA A 23 2.09 4.53 -1.16
N GLN A 24 0.77 4.37 -1.18
CA GLN A 24 -0.17 5.36 -1.68
C GLN A 24 -1.36 5.48 -0.74
N SER A 25 -1.97 6.65 -0.68
CA SER A 25 -3.22 6.87 0.03
C SER A 25 -4.03 8.00 -0.60
N ALA A 26 -5.32 7.77 -0.83
CA ALA A 26 -6.25 8.77 -1.34
C ALA A 26 -6.66 9.75 -0.25
N SER A 27 -6.83 11.02 -0.60
CA SER A 27 -7.48 11.97 0.29
C SER A 27 -8.97 11.62 0.47
N PRO A 28 -9.56 11.90 1.63
CA PRO A 28 -10.98 11.60 1.88
C PRO A 28 -11.95 12.29 0.91
N CYS A 29 -11.54 13.44 0.37
CA CYS A 29 -12.35 14.15 -0.63
C CYS A 29 -12.19 13.59 -2.06
N GLY A 30 -11.35 12.58 -2.28
CA GLY A 30 -11.08 11.96 -3.59
C GLY A 30 -10.28 12.83 -4.58
N ARG A 31 -9.94 14.08 -4.22
CA ARG A 31 -9.28 15.03 -5.13
C ARG A 31 -7.77 14.90 -5.18
N PHE A 32 -7.15 14.34 -4.15
CA PHE A 32 -5.70 14.23 -4.04
C PHE A 32 -5.27 12.80 -3.82
N LEU A 33 -4.09 12.49 -4.34
CA LEU A 33 -3.34 11.27 -4.04
C LEU A 33 -2.05 11.67 -3.33
N ALA A 34 -1.78 11.03 -2.18
CA ALA A 34 -0.46 11.02 -1.57
C ALA A 34 0.28 9.76 -2.01
N ALA A 35 1.54 9.90 -2.40
CA ALA A 35 2.41 8.79 -2.73
C ALA A 35 3.76 8.98 -2.05
N ALA A 36 4.30 7.90 -1.50
CA ALA A 36 5.53 7.93 -0.71
C ALA A 36 6.60 7.03 -1.30
N ASN A 37 7.86 7.45 -1.18
CA ASN A 37 8.99 6.79 -1.80
C ASN A 37 10.01 6.25 -0.79
N ASP A 38 11.00 5.53 -1.32
CA ASP A 38 12.12 4.93 -0.62
C ASP A 38 13.17 5.96 -0.11
N PHE A 39 13.03 7.24 -0.47
CA PHE A 39 13.90 8.33 0.02
C PHE A 39 13.26 9.15 1.16
N GLY A 40 12.10 8.75 1.67
CA GLY A 40 11.42 9.45 2.76
C GLY A 40 10.59 10.64 2.32
N GLU A 41 10.27 10.76 1.05
CA GLU A 41 9.48 11.84 0.50
C GLU A 41 8.02 11.41 0.30
N ILE A 42 7.10 12.34 0.54
CA ILE A 42 5.68 12.22 0.20
C ILE A 42 5.36 13.27 -0.86
N ALA A 43 4.91 12.83 -2.03
CA ALA A 43 4.42 13.66 -3.10
C ALA A 43 2.89 13.71 -3.08
N ILE A 44 2.33 14.89 -3.28
CA ILE A 44 0.88 15.11 -3.36
C ILE A 44 0.53 15.44 -4.81
N PHE A 45 -0.41 14.71 -5.36
CA PHE A 45 -0.91 14.89 -6.73
C PHE A 45 -2.34 15.38 -6.71
N GLY A 46 -2.66 16.37 -7.55
CA GLY A 46 -4.01 16.83 -7.80
C GLY A 46 -4.74 15.91 -8.77
N LEU A 47 -5.38 14.86 -8.25
CA LEU A 47 -5.99 13.81 -9.07
C LEU A 47 -7.13 14.35 -9.94
N SER A 48 -8.00 15.19 -9.40
CA SER A 48 -9.07 15.84 -10.19
C SER A 48 -8.54 16.67 -11.35
N ALA A 49 -7.44 17.43 -11.12
CA ALA A 49 -6.81 18.20 -12.17
C ALA A 49 -6.16 17.34 -13.26
N ALA A 50 -5.57 16.21 -12.85
CA ALA A 50 -4.95 15.27 -13.78
C ALA A 50 -5.96 14.44 -14.60
N LEU A 51 -7.18 14.27 -14.08
CA LEU A 51 -8.28 13.54 -14.74
C LEU A 51 -9.14 14.41 -15.64
N SER A 52 -9.04 15.75 -15.51
CA SER A 52 -9.80 16.69 -16.35
C SER A 52 -9.54 16.47 -17.84
N ALA A 53 -10.56 16.65 -18.66
CA ALA A 53 -10.43 16.59 -20.13
C ALA A 53 -9.43 17.59 -20.70
N GLU A 54 -9.20 18.70 -19.97
CA GLU A 54 -8.25 19.76 -20.35
C GLU A 54 -6.88 19.57 -19.67
N ALA A 55 -6.62 18.42 -19.03
CA ALA A 55 -5.39 18.17 -18.29
C ALA A 55 -4.15 18.24 -19.17
N LYS A 56 -3.22 19.12 -18.79
CA LYS A 56 -1.89 19.21 -19.39
C LYS A 56 -0.91 18.33 -18.66
N GLU A 57 0.27 18.12 -19.24
CA GLU A 57 1.34 17.33 -18.62
C GLU A 57 1.75 17.87 -17.24
N GLU A 58 1.68 19.18 -17.03
CA GLU A 58 1.94 19.81 -15.75
C GLU A 58 1.00 19.34 -14.62
N ASN A 59 -0.26 19.04 -14.95
CA ASN A 59 -1.26 18.52 -14.01
C ASN A 59 -0.94 17.08 -13.55
N ARG A 60 -0.05 16.40 -14.26
CA ARG A 60 0.41 15.03 -13.93
C ARG A 60 1.65 15.01 -13.04
N ARG A 61 2.17 16.18 -12.65
CA ARG A 61 3.28 16.33 -11.70
C ARG A 61 2.78 16.55 -10.29
N ALA A 62 3.65 16.30 -9.31
CA ALA A 62 3.34 16.56 -7.92
C ALA A 62 3.11 18.07 -7.69
N VAL A 63 1.99 18.42 -7.05
CA VAL A 63 1.71 19.80 -6.63
C VAL A 63 2.54 20.21 -5.42
N ALA A 64 2.94 19.23 -4.61
CA ALA A 64 3.85 19.43 -3.48
C ALA A 64 4.64 18.14 -3.22
N VAL A 65 5.88 18.31 -2.74
CA VAL A 65 6.73 17.20 -2.24
C VAL A 65 7.24 17.62 -0.87
N VAL A 66 7.02 16.77 0.12
CA VAL A 66 7.44 16.98 1.51
C VAL A 66 8.45 15.89 1.87
N ARG A 67 9.59 16.28 2.45
CA ARG A 67 10.50 15.32 3.06
C ARG A 67 9.94 14.92 4.41
N ALA A 68 9.25 13.79 4.42
CA ALA A 68 8.51 13.34 5.59
C ALA A 68 9.39 12.60 6.60
N HIS A 69 10.35 11.80 6.12
CA HIS A 69 11.20 10.95 6.95
C HIS A 69 12.66 10.95 6.44
N ASN A 70 13.57 10.42 7.25
CA ASN A 70 14.96 10.24 6.85
C ASN A 70 15.20 8.92 6.09
N GLY A 71 14.37 7.91 6.33
CA GLY A 71 14.36 6.60 5.68
C GLY A 71 13.13 6.40 4.80
N PRO A 72 12.97 5.21 4.18
CA PRO A 72 11.84 4.85 3.34
C PRO A 72 10.50 5.05 4.05
N VAL A 73 9.47 5.43 3.31
CA VAL A 73 8.09 5.46 3.83
C VAL A 73 7.37 4.22 3.35
N TYR A 74 7.19 3.26 4.24
CA TYR A 74 6.64 1.95 3.91
C TYR A 74 5.12 1.95 3.84
N SER A 75 4.46 2.84 4.59
CA SER A 75 3.00 2.86 4.68
C SER A 75 2.42 4.27 4.77
N LEU A 76 1.26 4.45 4.17
CA LEU A 76 0.43 5.64 4.25
C LEU A 76 -1.01 5.25 4.61
N ALA A 77 -1.63 6.02 5.48
CA ALA A 77 -3.06 5.89 5.79
C ALA A 77 -3.73 7.25 5.90
N SER A 78 -4.94 7.38 5.38
CA SER A 78 -5.71 8.62 5.39
C SER A 78 -6.87 8.54 6.37
N THR A 79 -7.06 9.62 7.11
CA THR A 79 -8.30 9.90 7.84
C THR A 79 -9.00 11.10 7.21
N GLU A 80 -10.17 11.48 7.72
CA GLU A 80 -10.88 12.67 7.24
C GLU A 80 -10.04 13.95 7.27
N ARG A 81 -9.08 14.07 8.19
CA ARG A 81 -8.28 15.30 8.39
C ARG A 81 -6.78 15.08 8.22
N LEU A 82 -6.31 13.86 8.44
CA LEU A 82 -4.89 13.58 8.55
C LEU A 82 -4.45 12.55 7.49
N LEU A 83 -3.23 12.74 7.03
CA LEU A 83 -2.41 11.70 6.41
C LEU A 83 -1.42 11.19 7.46
N LEU A 84 -1.33 9.89 7.63
CA LEU A 84 -0.34 9.23 8.48
C LEU A 84 0.73 8.60 7.58
N SER A 85 1.98 8.68 7.99
CA SER A 85 3.11 8.05 7.32
C SER A 85 3.93 7.22 8.27
N GLY A 86 4.26 5.99 7.89
CA GLY A 86 5.08 5.05 8.65
C GLY A 86 6.43 4.82 7.98
N SER A 87 7.50 4.90 8.77
CA SER A 87 8.89 4.72 8.36
C SER A 87 9.65 3.90 9.40
N ASP A 88 10.97 3.98 9.40
CA ASP A 88 11.83 3.34 10.38
C ASP A 88 11.59 3.91 11.78
N GLY A 89 10.95 3.14 12.65
CA GLY A 89 10.72 3.44 14.05
C GLY A 89 9.80 4.61 14.37
N GLU A 90 9.17 5.24 13.39
CA GLU A 90 8.32 6.40 13.64
C GLU A 90 7.10 6.50 12.72
N ILE A 91 6.02 7.04 13.30
CA ILE A 91 4.79 7.41 12.61
C ILE A 91 4.65 8.92 12.71
N ARG A 92 4.40 9.59 11.59
CA ARG A 92 4.13 11.03 11.54
C ARG A 92 2.74 11.31 10.99
N ALA A 93 2.12 12.36 11.51
CA ALA A 93 0.83 12.85 11.05
C ALA A 93 0.94 14.22 10.40
N TRP A 94 0.21 14.39 9.32
CA TRP A 94 0.19 15.58 8.46
C TRP A 94 -1.24 16.04 8.27
N SER A 95 -1.48 17.33 8.23
CA SER A 95 -2.80 17.88 7.90
C SER A 95 -3.01 17.86 6.38
N TRP A 96 -4.08 17.21 5.90
CA TRP A 96 -4.47 17.27 4.49
C TRP A 96 -4.68 18.71 3.98
N ALA A 97 -5.17 19.60 4.84
CA ALA A 97 -5.40 21.02 4.50
C ALA A 97 -4.08 21.79 4.27
N GLU A 98 -2.97 21.31 4.81
CA GLU A 98 -1.67 21.99 4.76
C GLU A 98 -0.67 21.32 3.82
N LEU A 99 -0.86 20.04 3.46
CA LEU A 99 0.08 19.25 2.65
C LEU A 99 0.37 19.88 1.27
N GLY A 100 -0.56 20.66 0.71
CA GLY A 100 -0.35 21.42 -0.53
C GLY A 100 0.34 22.78 -0.35
N ARG A 101 0.65 23.20 0.89
CA ARG A 101 1.22 24.51 1.20
C ARG A 101 2.72 24.43 1.44
N LYS A 102 3.46 25.48 1.02
CA LYS A 102 4.90 25.57 1.34
C LYS A 102 5.09 25.66 2.85
N GLY A 103 6.00 24.83 3.39
CA GLY A 103 6.34 24.82 4.82
C GLY A 103 5.40 23.99 5.69
N CYS A 104 4.66 23.05 5.10
CA CYS A 104 3.90 22.06 5.85
C CYS A 104 4.82 21.34 6.85
N ARG A 105 4.35 21.23 8.11
CA ARG A 105 5.06 20.53 9.19
C ARG A 105 4.20 19.37 9.69
N GLU A 106 4.88 18.39 10.28
CA GLU A 106 4.20 17.32 11.00
C GLU A 106 3.42 17.90 12.19
N LEU A 107 2.22 17.39 12.41
CA LEU A 107 1.39 17.75 13.56
C LEU A 107 1.86 17.04 14.82
N TRP A 108 2.26 15.79 14.67
CA TRP A 108 2.83 14.99 15.75
C TRP A 108 3.65 13.83 15.17
N THR A 109 4.55 13.32 16.01
CA THR A 109 5.35 12.11 15.75
C THR A 109 5.15 11.14 16.89
N ARG A 110 4.98 9.85 16.57
CA ARG A 110 4.94 8.74 17.52
C ARG A 110 6.02 7.74 17.18
N ARG A 111 6.66 7.21 18.22
CA ARG A 111 7.65 6.15 18.11
C ARG A 111 7.13 4.94 18.89
N PRO A 112 6.71 3.87 18.19
CA PRO A 112 6.33 2.64 18.85
C PRO A 112 7.48 2.08 19.70
N PRO A 113 7.22 1.41 20.82
CA PRO A 113 8.25 0.83 21.65
C PRO A 113 9.00 -0.28 20.89
N CYS A 114 10.34 -0.21 20.87
CA CYS A 114 11.18 -1.27 20.33
C CYS A 114 11.42 -2.35 21.37
N ARG A 115 11.47 -3.61 20.93
CA ARG A 115 11.84 -4.75 21.80
C ARG A 115 13.33 -4.80 22.10
N SER A 116 14.16 -4.24 21.25
CA SER A 116 15.61 -4.19 21.33
C SER A 116 16.11 -2.80 20.95
N SER A 117 17.15 -2.32 21.62
CA SER A 117 17.82 -1.06 21.27
C SER A 117 18.62 -1.12 19.97
N LEU A 118 18.77 -2.32 19.40
CA LEU A 118 19.56 -2.57 18.18
C LEU A 118 18.69 -2.72 16.93
N GLU A 119 17.36 -2.86 17.08
CA GLU A 119 16.45 -3.06 15.96
C GLU A 119 15.43 -1.92 15.90
N VAL A 120 15.47 -1.17 14.82
CA VAL A 120 14.47 -0.13 14.52
C VAL A 120 13.32 -0.79 13.76
N PRO A 121 12.07 -0.80 14.28
CA PRO A 121 10.96 -1.46 13.62
C PRO A 121 10.53 -0.69 12.37
N GLU A 122 10.40 -1.37 11.25
CA GLU A 122 9.74 -0.85 10.06
C GLU A 122 8.23 -0.76 10.27
N ILE A 123 7.63 0.38 9.97
CA ILE A 123 6.17 0.58 10.04
C ILE A 123 5.54 0.25 8.69
N ASN A 124 5.41 -1.03 8.41
CA ASN A 124 4.98 -1.57 7.12
C ASN A 124 3.48 -1.46 6.86
N GLY A 125 2.66 -1.30 7.88
CA GLY A 125 1.21 -1.15 7.77
C GLY A 125 0.66 -0.13 8.75
N LEU A 126 -0.25 0.71 8.27
CA LEU A 126 -0.98 1.69 9.06
C LEU A 126 -2.46 1.56 8.80
N GLU A 127 -3.23 1.41 9.89
CA GLU A 127 -4.68 1.50 9.87
C GLU A 127 -5.15 2.42 10.98
N VAL A 128 -6.24 3.14 10.71
CA VAL A 128 -6.69 4.20 11.59
C VAL A 128 -7.84 3.72 12.43
N ASN A 129 -7.56 3.13 13.56
CA ASN A 129 -8.55 2.94 14.65
C ASN A 129 -7.97 2.28 15.92
N GLN A 130 -6.82 2.71 16.43
CA GLN A 130 -6.16 1.98 17.52
C GLN A 130 -6.46 2.50 18.90
N ARG A 131 -6.90 1.56 19.78
CA ARG A 131 -6.90 1.69 21.24
C ARG A 131 -6.04 0.64 21.94
N HIS A 132 -5.56 -0.39 21.23
CA HIS A 132 -4.87 -1.54 21.81
C HIS A 132 -3.56 -1.83 21.09
N GLU A 133 -2.59 -2.35 21.83
CA GLU A 133 -1.40 -2.98 21.30
C GLU A 133 -1.69 -4.47 21.07
N LEU A 134 -1.62 -4.93 19.81
CA LEU A 134 -1.89 -6.30 19.43
C LEU A 134 -0.59 -7.09 19.41
N ARG A 135 -0.41 -7.99 20.37
CA ARG A 135 0.81 -8.79 20.51
C ARG A 135 0.57 -10.23 20.13
N GLY A 136 1.44 -10.82 19.32
CA GLY A 136 1.35 -12.23 18.95
C GLY A 136 2.24 -12.67 17.81
N HIS A 137 2.46 -11.85 16.77
CA HIS A 137 3.42 -12.18 15.72
C HIS A 137 4.81 -12.41 16.30
N GLN A 138 5.49 -13.42 15.79
CA GLN A 138 6.83 -13.81 16.23
C GLN A 138 7.93 -13.10 15.45
N ASP A 139 7.57 -12.48 14.33
CA ASP A 139 8.47 -11.80 13.41
C ASP A 139 7.79 -10.53 12.86
N LEU A 140 8.42 -9.86 11.89
CA LEU A 140 7.96 -8.60 11.30
C LEU A 140 6.54 -8.72 10.75
N VAL A 141 5.70 -7.73 11.06
CA VAL A 141 4.36 -7.56 10.45
C VAL A 141 4.51 -6.76 9.18
N HIS A 142 4.08 -7.33 8.05
CA HIS A 142 4.19 -6.70 6.75
C HIS A 142 2.94 -5.94 6.32
N VAL A 143 1.79 -6.40 6.76
CA VAL A 143 0.52 -5.87 6.29
C VAL A 143 -0.55 -5.96 7.36
N VAL A 144 -1.41 -4.96 7.39
CA VAL A 144 -2.65 -4.93 8.19
C VAL A 144 -3.82 -4.56 7.29
N ALA A 145 -5.00 -5.10 7.58
CA ALA A 145 -6.23 -4.81 6.87
C ALA A 145 -7.41 -4.73 7.85
N LEU A 146 -8.15 -3.63 7.80
CA LEU A 146 -9.33 -3.43 8.64
C LEU A 146 -10.56 -4.09 8.00
N ARG A 147 -11.38 -4.78 8.81
CA ARG A 147 -12.70 -5.22 8.37
C ARG A 147 -13.68 -4.07 8.57
N GLU A 148 -14.17 -3.49 7.46
CA GLU A 148 -15.00 -2.27 7.50
C GLU A 148 -16.29 -2.42 8.30
N GLN A 149 -16.90 -3.61 8.28
CA GLN A 149 -18.20 -3.87 8.92
C GLN A 149 -18.11 -4.37 10.37
N LEU A 150 -16.94 -4.75 10.82
CA LEU A 150 -16.71 -5.30 12.15
C LEU A 150 -15.50 -4.61 12.80
N PRO A 151 -15.47 -4.47 14.12
CA PRO A 151 -14.34 -3.90 14.84
C PRO A 151 -13.21 -4.93 14.93
N GLN A 152 -12.72 -5.38 13.79
CA GLN A 152 -11.70 -6.40 13.66
C GLN A 152 -10.62 -5.94 12.68
N VAL A 153 -9.40 -6.39 12.92
CA VAL A 153 -8.26 -6.18 12.02
C VAL A 153 -7.57 -7.52 11.76
N LEU A 154 -7.10 -7.68 10.53
CA LEU A 154 -6.21 -8.77 10.15
C LEU A 154 -4.78 -8.25 10.05
N SER A 155 -3.82 -9.07 10.40
CA SER A 155 -2.40 -8.80 10.21
C SER A 155 -1.68 -10.00 9.59
N GLY A 156 -0.74 -9.75 8.70
CA GLY A 156 0.10 -10.76 8.06
C GLY A 156 1.57 -10.42 8.26
N GLY A 157 2.40 -11.43 8.50
CA GLY A 157 3.81 -11.24 8.83
C GLY A 157 4.77 -12.25 8.23
N GLU A 158 6.05 -12.03 8.54
CA GLU A 158 7.18 -12.88 8.15
C GLU A 158 7.09 -14.29 8.78
N ASP A 159 6.42 -14.39 9.95
CA ASP A 159 6.17 -15.68 10.61
C ASP A 159 5.25 -16.62 9.82
N GLY A 160 4.69 -16.16 8.69
CA GLY A 160 3.85 -16.95 7.78
C GLY A 160 2.42 -17.12 8.28
N THR A 161 2.00 -16.29 9.22
CA THR A 161 0.67 -16.32 9.80
C THR A 161 -0.16 -15.12 9.40
N VAL A 162 -1.47 -15.35 9.29
CA VAL A 162 -2.48 -14.30 9.33
C VAL A 162 -3.21 -14.39 10.66
N ARG A 163 -3.34 -13.26 11.36
CA ARG A 163 -4.03 -13.18 12.64
C ARG A 163 -5.21 -12.24 12.55
N LEU A 164 -6.33 -12.66 13.11
CA LEU A 164 -7.55 -11.87 13.27
C LEU A 164 -7.67 -11.39 14.71
N TRP A 165 -7.89 -10.11 14.89
CA TRP A 165 -7.95 -9.44 16.20
C TRP A 165 -9.28 -8.71 16.39
N ASP A 166 -9.85 -8.77 17.58
CA ASP A 166 -10.99 -7.92 17.98
C ASP A 166 -10.47 -6.59 18.55
N LEU A 167 -10.79 -5.48 17.90
CA LEU A 167 -10.35 -4.14 18.31
C LEU A 167 -11.02 -3.60 19.58
N ARG A 168 -12.09 -4.24 20.07
CA ARG A 168 -12.74 -3.86 21.33
C ARG A 168 -12.01 -4.41 22.53
N THR A 169 -11.49 -5.62 22.41
CA THR A 169 -10.84 -6.34 23.51
C THR A 169 -9.32 -6.41 23.37
N GLY A 170 -8.77 -6.18 22.14
CA GLY A 170 -7.39 -6.40 21.82
C GLY A 170 -7.00 -7.88 21.74
N ALA A 171 -7.97 -8.79 21.82
CA ALA A 171 -7.72 -10.23 21.80
C ALA A 171 -7.57 -10.79 20.38
N GLN A 172 -6.68 -11.79 20.24
CA GLN A 172 -6.61 -12.59 19.03
C GLN A 172 -7.84 -13.51 18.96
N VAL A 173 -8.59 -13.39 17.88
CA VAL A 173 -9.78 -14.20 17.59
C VAL A 173 -9.43 -15.48 16.85
N GLN A 174 -8.52 -15.38 15.86
CA GLN A 174 -8.16 -16.48 14.99
C GLN A 174 -6.69 -16.38 14.57
N LEU A 175 -6.09 -17.56 14.34
CA LEU A 175 -4.74 -17.72 13.78
C LEU A 175 -4.84 -18.66 12.57
N ILE A 176 -4.33 -18.20 11.43
CA ILE A 176 -4.25 -18.98 10.18
C ILE A 176 -2.78 -19.11 9.79
N GLU A 177 -2.27 -20.33 9.79
CA GLU A 177 -0.90 -20.64 9.36
C GLU A 177 -0.91 -21.05 7.88
N VAL A 178 -0.93 -20.04 7.00
CA VAL A 178 -1.15 -20.21 5.55
C VAL A 178 -0.18 -21.22 4.92
N HIS A 179 1.07 -21.20 5.34
CA HIS A 179 2.13 -22.07 4.82
C HIS A 179 1.96 -23.56 5.18
N LYS A 180 1.07 -23.90 6.12
CA LYS A 180 0.77 -25.29 6.49
C LYS A 180 -0.24 -25.95 5.56
N TYR A 181 -0.97 -25.18 4.76
CA TYR A 181 -1.87 -25.72 3.76
C TYR A 181 -1.09 -26.07 2.50
N GLN A 182 -1.11 -27.32 2.10
CA GLN A 182 -0.31 -27.85 1.00
C GLN A 182 -0.58 -27.13 -0.32
N GLU A 183 -1.85 -26.82 -0.60
CA GLU A 183 -2.30 -26.10 -1.79
C GLU A 183 -1.82 -24.65 -1.84
N CYS A 184 -1.56 -24.03 -0.69
CA CYS A 184 -1.08 -22.65 -0.59
C CYS A 184 0.44 -22.56 -0.53
N SER A 185 1.09 -23.60 -0.05
CA SER A 185 2.51 -23.60 0.29
C SER A 185 3.40 -23.56 -0.96
N ARG A 186 4.39 -22.66 -0.94
CA ARG A 186 5.47 -22.57 -1.95
C ARG A 186 6.81 -22.43 -1.23
N PRO A 187 7.40 -23.51 -0.70
CA PRO A 187 8.57 -23.45 0.18
C PRO A 187 9.76 -22.72 -0.40
N GLN A 188 9.93 -22.77 -1.74
CA GLN A 188 11.02 -22.09 -2.46
C GLN A 188 10.89 -20.55 -2.45
N LEU A 189 9.71 -20.00 -2.16
CA LEU A 189 9.43 -18.55 -2.10
C LEU A 189 9.28 -18.03 -0.67
N GLY A 190 9.37 -18.95 0.34
CA GLY A 190 9.22 -18.60 1.75
C GLY A 190 7.76 -18.64 2.24
N LYS A 191 7.56 -18.24 3.50
CA LYS A 191 6.25 -18.30 4.17
C LYS A 191 5.62 -16.91 4.45
N TRP A 192 6.34 -15.84 4.24
CA TRP A 192 5.96 -14.46 4.56
C TRP A 192 4.65 -14.03 3.89
N ILE A 193 3.80 -13.32 4.64
CA ILE A 193 2.53 -12.75 4.17
C ILE A 193 2.68 -11.24 4.02
N ARG A 194 2.65 -10.75 2.79
CA ARG A 194 2.77 -9.31 2.48
C ARG A 194 1.54 -8.74 1.78
N CYS A 195 0.75 -9.62 1.18
CA CYS A 195 -0.47 -9.27 0.48
C CYS A 195 -1.65 -9.71 1.33
N LEU A 196 -2.52 -8.79 1.69
CA LEU A 196 -3.71 -9.04 2.51
C LEU A 196 -4.79 -8.03 2.19
N ALA A 197 -5.99 -8.52 1.90
CA ALA A 197 -7.18 -7.70 1.77
C ALA A 197 -8.38 -8.46 2.32
N THR A 198 -9.42 -7.73 2.74
CA THR A 198 -10.65 -8.32 3.28
C THR A 198 -11.89 -7.59 2.78
N GLU A 199 -12.93 -8.35 2.53
CA GLU A 199 -14.27 -7.85 2.19
C GLU A 199 -15.31 -8.78 2.79
N SER A 200 -16.18 -8.27 3.66
CA SER A 200 -17.18 -9.06 4.41
C SER A 200 -16.54 -10.24 5.16
N ASP A 201 -16.91 -11.47 4.83
CA ASP A 201 -16.36 -12.71 5.40
C ASP A 201 -15.24 -13.33 4.56
N TRP A 202 -14.77 -12.60 3.55
CA TRP A 202 -13.70 -13.05 2.66
C TRP A 202 -12.38 -12.35 2.97
N MET A 203 -11.31 -13.10 2.79
CA MET A 203 -9.95 -12.62 2.86
C MET A 203 -9.17 -13.15 1.68
N VAL A 204 -8.35 -12.30 1.10
CA VAL A 204 -7.30 -12.71 0.16
C VAL A 204 -5.96 -12.48 0.83
N CYS A 205 -5.07 -13.46 0.81
CA CYS A 205 -3.71 -13.31 1.30
C CYS A 205 -2.70 -14.04 0.43
N GLY A 206 -1.44 -13.60 0.49
CA GLY A 206 -0.34 -14.18 -0.27
C GLY A 206 1.00 -13.50 0.03
N GLY A 207 2.01 -13.90 -0.74
CA GLY A 207 3.38 -13.43 -0.59
C GLY A 207 4.34 -14.54 -1.01
N GLY A 208 5.05 -15.16 -0.08
CA GLY A 208 5.73 -16.45 -0.29
C GLY A 208 4.74 -17.52 -0.68
N PRO A 209 3.70 -17.82 0.13
CA PRO A 209 2.58 -18.68 -0.27
C PRO A 209 1.84 -18.12 -1.49
N ALA A 210 1.10 -19.01 -2.16
CA ALA A 210 0.24 -18.64 -3.27
C ALA A 210 -0.81 -17.60 -2.83
N LEU A 211 -1.18 -16.70 -3.74
CA LEU A 211 -2.32 -15.83 -3.51
C LEU A 211 -3.57 -16.71 -3.40
N THR A 212 -4.29 -16.60 -2.29
CA THR A 212 -5.39 -17.50 -1.96
C THR A 212 -6.56 -16.75 -1.36
N LEU A 213 -7.77 -17.10 -1.80
CA LEU A 213 -9.02 -16.64 -1.23
C LEU A 213 -9.42 -17.54 -0.06
N TRP A 214 -9.83 -16.95 1.04
CA TRP A 214 -10.21 -17.62 2.28
C TRP A 214 -11.58 -17.19 2.73
N HIS A 215 -12.32 -18.11 3.31
CA HIS A 215 -13.54 -17.81 4.04
C HIS A 215 -13.21 -17.68 5.53
N LEU A 216 -13.35 -16.49 6.08
CA LEU A 216 -12.89 -16.16 7.44
C LEU A 216 -13.62 -16.93 8.56
N ARG A 217 -14.92 -17.20 8.40
CA ARG A 217 -15.67 -17.93 9.44
C ARG A 217 -15.22 -19.39 9.56
N SER A 218 -14.92 -20.05 8.46
CA SER A 218 -14.40 -21.44 8.48
C SER A 218 -12.90 -21.51 8.69
N GLY A 219 -12.16 -20.43 8.38
CA GLY A 219 -10.71 -20.41 8.42
C GLY A 219 -10.05 -21.32 7.38
N THR A 220 -10.77 -21.61 6.28
CA THR A 220 -10.31 -22.52 5.23
C THR A 220 -10.06 -21.80 3.91
N PRO A 221 -9.04 -22.21 3.12
CA PRO A 221 -8.86 -21.72 1.76
C PRO A 221 -10.00 -22.22 0.87
N THR A 222 -10.44 -21.38 -0.04
CA THR A 222 -11.51 -21.70 -1.01
C THR A 222 -10.99 -21.74 -2.43
N THR A 223 -10.12 -20.80 -2.80
CA THR A 223 -9.61 -20.67 -4.15
C THR A 223 -8.14 -20.29 -4.11
N VAL A 224 -7.29 -21.04 -4.79
CA VAL A 224 -5.88 -20.72 -5.00
C VAL A 224 -5.73 -20.12 -6.39
N PHE A 225 -5.22 -18.90 -6.47
CA PHE A 225 -4.98 -18.23 -7.75
C PHE A 225 -3.67 -18.73 -8.37
N GLY A 226 -3.73 -19.16 -9.63
CA GLY A 226 -2.61 -19.75 -10.38
C GLY A 226 -1.50 -18.76 -10.79
N LEU A 227 -1.09 -17.84 -9.89
CA LEU A 227 -0.04 -16.86 -10.14
C LEU A 227 1.31 -17.41 -9.71
N ALA A 228 2.25 -17.52 -10.66
CA ALA A 228 3.58 -18.06 -10.38
C ALA A 228 4.43 -17.15 -9.47
N GLN A 229 4.29 -15.82 -9.63
CA GLN A 229 5.10 -14.85 -8.92
C GLN A 229 4.48 -14.42 -7.59
N PRO A 230 5.31 -14.07 -6.57
CA PRO A 230 4.83 -13.48 -5.33
C PRO A 230 4.02 -12.21 -5.56
N GLN A 231 2.91 -12.10 -4.83
CA GLN A 231 2.06 -10.91 -4.86
C GLN A 231 2.39 -10.03 -3.65
N HIS A 232 2.49 -8.72 -3.86
CA HIS A 232 2.85 -7.77 -2.82
C HIS A 232 1.66 -6.96 -2.32
N HIS A 233 0.66 -6.78 -3.15
CA HIS A 233 -0.56 -6.06 -2.80
C HIS A 233 -1.76 -6.67 -3.51
N ALA A 234 -2.90 -6.70 -2.82
CA ALA A 234 -4.18 -7.03 -3.40
C ALA A 234 -5.28 -6.16 -2.80
N LEU A 235 -6.37 -6.03 -3.53
CA LEU A 235 -7.60 -5.41 -3.04
C LEU A 235 -8.80 -6.06 -3.72
N PHE A 236 -9.94 -6.03 -3.03
CA PHE A 236 -11.22 -6.39 -3.62
C PHE A 236 -11.79 -5.20 -4.40
N HIS A 237 -12.40 -5.49 -5.51
CA HIS A 237 -13.11 -4.51 -6.32
C HIS A 237 -14.28 -5.17 -7.04
N GLN A 238 -15.50 -4.92 -6.59
CA GLN A 238 -16.69 -5.62 -7.05
C GLN A 238 -16.48 -7.14 -6.94
N ASP A 239 -16.75 -7.90 -8.00
CA ASP A 239 -16.58 -9.36 -8.05
C ASP A 239 -15.14 -9.81 -8.41
N LEU A 240 -14.16 -8.92 -8.29
CA LEU A 240 -12.77 -9.18 -8.67
C LEU A 240 -11.81 -8.98 -7.49
N VAL A 241 -10.71 -9.71 -7.55
CA VAL A 241 -9.49 -9.42 -6.81
C VAL A 241 -8.48 -8.79 -7.78
N LEU A 242 -8.05 -7.58 -7.47
CA LEU A 242 -6.94 -6.91 -8.16
C LEU A 242 -5.67 -7.23 -7.42
N SER A 243 -4.64 -7.72 -8.11
CA SER A 243 -3.38 -8.09 -7.46
C SER A 243 -2.16 -7.69 -8.28
N GLY A 244 -1.09 -7.35 -7.59
CA GLY A 244 0.19 -7.05 -8.18
C GLY A 244 1.36 -7.41 -7.27
N GLY A 245 2.49 -7.73 -7.88
CA GLY A 245 3.68 -8.17 -7.16
C GLY A 245 4.92 -8.12 -8.01
N VAL A 246 5.68 -9.20 -8.03
CA VAL A 246 6.87 -9.33 -8.87
C VAL A 246 6.43 -9.39 -10.33
N GLY A 247 6.89 -8.41 -11.13
CA GLY A 247 6.58 -8.30 -12.55
C GLY A 247 5.72 -7.07 -12.89
N PRO A 248 5.78 -6.62 -14.15
CA PRO A 248 5.15 -5.39 -14.61
C PRO A 248 3.69 -5.61 -15.03
N ALA A 249 2.88 -6.24 -14.18
CA ALA A 249 1.50 -6.53 -14.51
C ALA A 249 0.55 -6.43 -13.31
N LEU A 250 -0.59 -5.79 -13.55
CA LEU A 250 -1.77 -5.87 -12.71
C LEU A 250 -2.62 -7.08 -13.16
N HIS A 251 -2.96 -7.95 -12.24
CA HIS A 251 -3.83 -9.10 -12.47
C HIS A 251 -5.25 -8.80 -12.01
N LEU A 252 -6.21 -9.11 -12.87
CA LEU A 252 -7.65 -9.05 -12.61
C LEU A 252 -8.13 -10.50 -12.45
N LEU A 253 -8.51 -10.88 -11.24
CA LEU A 253 -8.78 -12.26 -10.85
C LEU A 253 -10.26 -12.40 -10.49
N GLN A 254 -10.92 -13.42 -11.00
CA GLN A 254 -12.26 -13.78 -10.57
C GLN A 254 -12.20 -14.60 -9.27
N LEU A 255 -13.23 -14.51 -8.44
CA LEU A 255 -13.29 -15.28 -7.19
C LEU A 255 -13.28 -16.80 -7.42
N SER A 256 -13.62 -17.24 -8.65
CA SER A 256 -13.49 -18.64 -9.09
C SER A 256 -12.03 -19.12 -9.20
N GLY A 257 -11.06 -18.21 -9.25
CA GLY A 257 -9.64 -18.51 -9.47
C GLY A 257 -9.13 -18.17 -10.88
N ASP A 258 -10.02 -17.87 -11.81
CA ASP A 258 -9.67 -17.58 -13.19
C ASP A 258 -9.04 -16.19 -13.33
N VAL A 259 -8.04 -16.08 -14.20
CA VAL A 259 -7.44 -14.80 -14.58
C VAL A 259 -8.30 -14.16 -15.67
N ARG A 260 -9.11 -13.17 -15.30
CA ARG A 260 -9.94 -12.41 -16.25
C ARG A 260 -9.10 -11.52 -17.17
N GLY A 261 -7.99 -10.99 -16.65
CA GLY A 261 -7.12 -10.13 -17.43
C GLY A 261 -5.78 -9.87 -16.77
N LYS A 262 -4.83 -9.48 -17.60
CA LYS A 262 -3.50 -9.06 -17.21
C LYS A 262 -3.16 -7.75 -17.90
N VAL A 263 -3.00 -6.68 -17.15
CA VAL A 263 -2.78 -5.34 -17.69
C VAL A 263 -1.34 -4.93 -17.45
N PRO A 264 -0.57 -4.58 -18.48
CA PRO A 264 0.80 -4.12 -18.33
C PRO A 264 0.86 -2.77 -17.61
N VAL A 265 1.86 -2.62 -16.72
CA VAL A 265 2.10 -1.41 -15.95
C VAL A 265 3.54 -0.95 -16.11
N THR A 266 3.79 0.33 -15.80
CA THR A 266 5.14 0.94 -15.89
C THR A 266 6.11 0.40 -14.84
N PRO A 267 5.74 0.22 -13.55
CA PRO A 267 6.65 -0.31 -12.55
C PRO A 267 7.07 -1.75 -12.87
N ALA A 268 8.39 -2.03 -12.77
CA ALA A 268 8.94 -3.38 -12.96
C ALA A 268 8.44 -4.38 -11.92
N ALA A 269 8.08 -3.90 -10.73
CA ALA A 269 7.39 -4.64 -9.68
C ALA A 269 6.41 -3.73 -8.98
N LEU A 270 5.20 -4.24 -8.71
CA LEU A 270 4.17 -3.50 -8.00
C LEU A 270 4.39 -3.59 -6.50
N ARG A 271 4.17 -2.46 -5.81
CA ARG A 271 4.26 -2.33 -4.36
C ARG A 271 2.96 -1.87 -3.73
N SER A 272 2.19 -1.04 -4.44
CA SER A 272 0.98 -0.44 -3.91
C SER A 272 -0.09 -0.28 -4.98
N LEU A 273 -1.31 -0.65 -4.63
CA LEU A 273 -2.54 -0.39 -5.36
C LEU A 273 -3.41 0.52 -4.50
N CYS A 274 -3.99 1.54 -5.06
CA CYS A 274 -4.92 2.41 -4.34
C CYS A 274 -6.16 2.67 -5.19
N LEU A 275 -7.31 2.25 -4.69
CA LEU A 275 -8.60 2.53 -5.30
C LEU A 275 -9.16 3.84 -4.76
N HIS A 276 -9.71 4.67 -5.63
CA HIS A 276 -10.29 5.96 -5.31
C HIS A 276 -11.81 5.93 -5.53
N PRO A 277 -12.60 5.38 -4.61
CA PRO A 277 -14.04 5.21 -4.80
C PRO A 277 -14.82 6.53 -4.78
N ARG A 278 -14.22 7.58 -4.21
CA ARG A 278 -14.82 8.92 -4.09
C ARG A 278 -14.32 9.92 -5.13
N SER A 279 -13.65 9.48 -6.18
CA SER A 279 -13.30 10.36 -7.28
C SER A 279 -14.58 10.86 -7.97
N PRO A 280 -14.76 12.19 -8.15
CA PRO A 280 -16.00 12.74 -8.70
C PRO A 280 -16.25 12.37 -10.17
N GLU A 281 -15.24 11.96 -10.89
CA GLU A 281 -15.32 11.75 -12.33
C GLU A 281 -15.39 10.27 -12.74
N HIS A 282 -14.66 9.38 -12.05
CA HIS A 282 -14.58 7.94 -12.38
C HIS A 282 -14.09 7.13 -11.18
N GLN A 283 -14.35 5.83 -11.20
CA GLN A 283 -13.59 4.91 -10.34
C GLN A 283 -12.14 4.87 -10.83
N VAL A 284 -11.23 5.41 -10.02
CA VAL A 284 -9.83 5.51 -10.37
C VAL A 284 -9.03 4.53 -9.55
N LEU A 285 -8.22 3.72 -10.25
CA LEU A 285 -7.19 2.88 -9.64
C LEU A 285 -5.82 3.51 -9.93
N THR A 286 -4.99 3.63 -8.91
CA THR A 286 -3.58 4.00 -9.07
C THR A 286 -2.67 2.84 -8.70
N VAL A 287 -1.63 2.63 -9.50
CA VAL A 287 -0.69 1.52 -9.38
C VAL A 287 0.72 2.08 -9.31
N ALA A 288 1.44 1.72 -8.26
CA ALA A 288 2.81 2.18 -8.02
C ALA A 288 3.74 1.03 -7.61
N GLY A 289 5.04 1.26 -7.73
CA GLY A 289 6.05 0.28 -7.38
C GLY A 289 7.47 0.75 -7.70
N ASN A 290 8.31 -0.12 -8.22
CA ASN A 290 9.69 0.18 -8.55
C ASN A 290 9.78 1.07 -9.80
N SER A 291 9.32 2.31 -9.66
CA SER A 291 9.33 3.36 -10.70
C SER A 291 9.00 4.71 -10.07
N PRO A 292 9.53 5.83 -10.60
CA PRO A 292 9.09 7.17 -10.22
C PRO A 292 7.70 7.52 -10.79
N LYS A 293 7.11 6.66 -11.62
CA LYS A 293 5.80 6.85 -12.23
C LYS A 293 4.74 6.06 -11.50
N ILE A 294 3.57 6.66 -11.36
CA ILE A 294 2.36 6.07 -10.80
C ILE A 294 1.35 5.98 -11.93
N ASP A 295 0.98 4.78 -12.31
CA ASP A 295 0.02 4.55 -13.39
C ASP A 295 -1.41 4.78 -12.90
N VAL A 296 -2.20 5.47 -13.71
CA VAL A 296 -3.60 5.82 -13.43
C VAL A 296 -4.51 5.10 -14.41
N PHE A 297 -5.51 4.43 -13.87
CA PHE A 297 -6.53 3.69 -14.60
C PHE A 297 -7.90 4.28 -14.30
N THR A 298 -8.61 4.69 -15.33
CA THR A 298 -10.01 5.15 -15.28
C THR A 298 -10.98 4.04 -15.65
N ASN A 299 -10.46 2.97 -16.23
CA ASN A 299 -11.07 1.67 -16.33
C ASN A 299 -9.98 0.60 -16.14
N LEU A 300 -10.38 -0.63 -15.83
CA LEU A 300 -9.41 -1.70 -15.54
C LEU A 300 -8.76 -2.33 -16.77
N GLY A 301 -9.15 -1.92 -17.98
CA GLY A 301 -8.67 -2.53 -19.22
C GLY A 301 -7.32 -1.98 -19.72
N TYR A 302 -7.01 -0.71 -19.41
CA TYR A 302 -5.80 -0.05 -19.89
C TYR A 302 -5.37 1.13 -19.00
N ARG A 303 -4.09 1.45 -19.06
CA ARG A 303 -3.54 2.63 -18.40
C ARG A 303 -3.95 3.89 -19.16
N ALA A 304 -4.57 4.84 -18.45
CA ALA A 304 -4.95 6.13 -19.03
C ALA A 304 -3.74 7.07 -19.17
N PHE A 305 -2.97 7.23 -18.08
CA PHE A 305 -1.74 8.04 -18.03
C PHE A 305 -0.91 7.66 -16.81
N SER A 306 0.23 8.33 -16.62
CA SER A 306 1.04 8.17 -15.42
C SER A 306 1.28 9.53 -14.77
N LEU A 307 1.27 9.56 -13.43
CA LEU A 307 1.75 10.68 -12.63
C LEU A 307 3.26 10.54 -12.42
N SER A 308 3.98 11.64 -12.24
CA SER A 308 5.44 11.63 -12.05
C SER A 308 5.84 12.40 -10.79
N PHE A 309 6.77 11.84 -10.02
CA PHE A 309 7.41 12.49 -8.88
C PHE A 309 8.30 13.69 -9.28
N THR A 310 8.63 13.83 -10.57
CA THR A 310 9.52 14.86 -11.13
C THR A 310 8.76 16.11 -11.55
#